data_a90868b7fdfbc1aab94ccc51516125a7
#
_entry.id   a90868b7fdfbc1aab94ccc51516125a7
#
_cell.length_a   1.000
_cell.length_b   1.000
_cell.length_c   1.000
_cell.angle_alpha   90.00
_cell.angle_beta   90.00
_cell.angle_gamma   90.00
#
_symmetry.space_group_name_H-M   'P 1'
#
loop_
_entity.id
_entity.type
_entity.pdbx_description
1 polymer ?
#
loop_
_entity_poly.entity_id
_entity_poly.type
_entity_poly.pdbx_seq_one_letter_code
_entity_poly.pdbx_strand_id
1 'polypeptide(L)'
;TEGQRYLGVYVQGPEETDVLADSINTLAWFDRFDQTSDYKISLCLDDNKYIAFITLQPTDWDLKLVSDGYYDDLIIEYFKKLSSDNRANTELFVRLAHEMEMRPSYKSGWYSWQTDDAHAYVNAWVHIVNLGREYAPNVKWVWSPNRADEYTTKYYPGDEYVDYVGLTLNNTLDSRESFQQFYENEGQRDYLEAYNKPIIFGEIAEHSTSDEVRNEYIQSVFDYLGTYDKCIGFIFLNQDIESARQYKFTDCELILDTFIENARDYICAK
;
A
#
# COMPACT_ATOMS: atom_id res chain seq x y z
N THR A 1 -0.99 4.80 -17.62
CA THR A 1 -0.65 4.09 -18.88
C THR A 1 -1.55 2.87 -19.00
N GLU A 2 -2.37 2.82 -20.05
CA GLU A 2 -3.33 1.75 -20.26
C GLU A 2 -2.56 0.42 -20.41
N GLY A 3 -2.84 -0.57 -19.54
CA GLY A 3 -2.23 -1.89 -19.58
C GLY A 3 -0.96 -2.09 -18.75
N GLN A 4 -0.48 -1.10 -18.02
CA GLN A 4 0.68 -1.28 -17.13
C GLN A 4 0.25 -1.98 -15.83
N ARG A 5 1.00 -3.02 -15.43
CA ARG A 5 0.84 -3.72 -14.15
C ARG A 5 1.93 -3.30 -13.17
N TYR A 6 1.58 -3.22 -11.90
CA TYR A 6 2.47 -2.81 -10.82
C TYR A 6 2.69 -3.98 -9.86
N LEU A 7 3.93 -4.39 -9.71
CA LEU A 7 4.33 -5.39 -8.73
C LEU A 7 5.40 -4.80 -7.83
N GLY A 8 5.10 -4.71 -6.55
CA GLY A 8 5.97 -4.08 -5.58
C GLY A 8 6.25 -4.92 -4.36
N VAL A 9 7.28 -4.50 -3.64
CA VAL A 9 7.68 -5.07 -2.37
C VAL A 9 8.07 -3.95 -1.42
N TYR A 10 7.64 -4.06 -0.15
CA TYR A 10 8.17 -3.22 0.91
C TYR A 10 9.59 -3.63 1.22
N VAL A 11 10.52 -2.69 1.09
CA VAL A 11 11.94 -2.93 1.34
C VAL A 11 12.45 -2.02 2.46
N GLN A 12 13.35 -2.56 3.27
CA GLN A 12 13.98 -1.83 4.36
C GLN A 12 15.30 -1.18 3.92
N GLY A 13 16.11 -1.88 3.16
CA GLY A 13 17.44 -1.45 2.76
C GLY A 13 17.83 -1.76 1.32
N PRO A 14 18.99 -1.25 0.88
CA PRO A 14 19.47 -1.43 -0.49
C PRO A 14 19.69 -2.89 -0.90
N GLU A 15 20.13 -3.73 0.03
CA GLU A 15 20.40 -5.16 -0.22
C GLU A 15 19.16 -5.92 -0.67
N GLU A 16 17.97 -5.55 -0.20
CA GLU A 16 16.72 -6.15 -0.63
C GLU A 16 16.35 -5.73 -2.06
N THR A 17 16.67 -4.48 -2.43
CA THR A 17 16.47 -4.02 -3.80
C THR A 17 17.35 -4.74 -4.80
N ASP A 18 18.56 -5.13 -4.42
CA ASP A 18 19.48 -5.87 -5.30
C ASP A 18 18.99 -7.30 -5.55
N VAL A 19 18.46 -7.96 -4.53
CA VAL A 19 17.90 -9.33 -4.64
C VAL A 19 16.66 -9.36 -5.54
N LEU A 20 15.85 -8.29 -5.53
CA LEU A 20 14.58 -8.20 -6.24
C LEU A 20 14.66 -7.47 -7.59
N ALA A 21 15.81 -6.89 -7.94
CA ALA A 21 15.98 -5.81 -8.94
C ALA A 21 15.23 -5.99 -10.26
N ASP A 22 15.25 -7.19 -10.84
CA ASP A 22 14.61 -7.46 -12.15
C ASP A 22 13.21 -8.09 -12.03
N SER A 23 12.74 -8.26 -10.80
CA SER A 23 11.48 -8.97 -10.51
C SER A 23 10.36 -8.05 -10.06
N ILE A 24 10.65 -6.78 -9.80
CA ILE A 24 9.68 -5.77 -9.41
C ILE A 24 9.84 -4.51 -10.25
N ASN A 25 8.75 -3.80 -10.44
CA ASN A 25 8.76 -2.46 -11.06
C ASN A 25 8.31 -1.36 -10.10
N THR A 26 7.93 -1.72 -8.90
CA THR A 26 7.41 -0.81 -7.87
C THR A 26 8.16 -1.04 -6.57
N LEU A 27 8.61 0.04 -5.94
CA LEU A 27 9.27 0.00 -4.63
C LEU A 27 8.35 0.61 -3.58
N ALA A 28 8.09 -0.13 -2.50
CA ALA A 28 7.21 0.34 -1.44
C ALA A 28 7.96 0.60 -0.13
N TRP A 29 7.48 1.60 0.61
CA TRP A 29 7.97 1.90 1.95
C TRP A 29 6.95 2.69 2.77
N PHE A 30 7.18 2.76 4.08
CA PHE A 30 6.43 3.61 5.00
C PHE A 30 7.18 4.92 5.22
N ASP A 31 6.49 6.04 5.05
CA ASP A 31 6.98 7.39 5.36
C ASP A 31 6.07 8.09 6.35
N ARG A 32 6.64 9.04 7.05
CA ARG A 32 5.94 10.05 7.84
C ARG A 32 6.21 11.41 7.22
N PHE A 33 5.34 12.39 7.49
CA PHE A 33 5.55 13.75 6.97
C PHE A 33 6.83 14.41 7.53
N ASP A 34 7.24 14.03 8.73
CA ASP A 34 8.44 14.53 9.41
C ASP A 34 9.66 13.60 9.29
N GLN A 35 9.51 12.44 8.67
CA GLN A 35 10.59 11.46 8.51
C GLN A 35 10.46 10.77 7.15
N THR A 36 11.30 11.17 6.21
CA THR A 36 11.28 10.72 4.82
C THR A 36 12.41 9.74 4.50
N SER A 37 12.14 8.80 3.61
CA SER A 37 13.14 7.85 3.09
C SER A 37 13.82 8.44 1.84
N ASP A 38 14.67 9.45 2.01
CA ASP A 38 15.29 10.21 0.91
C ASP A 38 16.00 9.32 -0.12
N TYR A 39 16.66 8.25 0.33
CA TYR A 39 17.30 7.28 -0.58
C TYR A 39 16.28 6.63 -1.53
N LYS A 40 15.14 6.16 -1.02
CA LYS A 40 14.10 5.50 -1.83
C LYS A 40 13.38 6.50 -2.75
N ILE A 41 13.16 7.71 -2.24
CA ILE A 41 12.62 8.81 -3.04
C ILE A 41 13.55 9.09 -4.23
N SER A 42 14.86 9.22 -4.00
CA SER A 42 15.82 9.46 -5.07
C SER A 42 15.87 8.31 -6.08
N LEU A 43 15.93 7.08 -5.60
CA LEU A 43 15.96 5.88 -6.45
C LEU A 43 14.74 5.78 -7.39
N CYS A 44 13.56 6.17 -6.91
CA CYS A 44 12.33 6.13 -7.70
C CYS A 44 12.12 7.38 -8.55
N LEU A 45 12.31 8.57 -8.00
CA LEU A 45 11.90 9.82 -8.63
C LEU A 45 13.03 10.54 -9.38
N ASP A 46 14.29 10.34 -9.00
CA ASP A 46 15.43 10.91 -9.70
C ASP A 46 16.03 9.94 -10.72
N ASP A 47 16.24 8.67 -10.29
CA ASP A 47 16.84 7.64 -11.14
C ASP A 47 15.82 6.90 -12.01
N ASN A 48 14.52 7.04 -11.72
CA ASN A 48 13.40 6.35 -12.40
C ASN A 48 13.58 4.81 -12.48
N LYS A 49 14.25 4.23 -11.48
CA LYS A 49 14.54 2.80 -11.46
C LYS A 49 13.28 1.99 -11.11
N TYR A 50 12.42 2.54 -10.24
CA TYR A 50 11.17 1.94 -9.82
C TYR A 50 10.08 3.00 -9.74
N ILE A 51 8.83 2.55 -9.78
CA ILE A 51 7.67 3.38 -9.44
C ILE A 51 7.55 3.42 -7.92
N ALA A 52 7.37 4.60 -7.35
CA ALA A 52 7.23 4.75 -5.91
C ALA A 52 5.82 4.38 -5.43
N PHE A 53 5.71 3.57 -4.37
CA PHE A 53 4.49 3.32 -3.63
C PHE A 53 4.72 3.67 -2.15
N ILE A 54 4.24 4.82 -1.72
CA ILE A 54 4.51 5.37 -0.40
C ILE A 54 3.29 5.17 0.50
N THR A 55 3.44 4.39 1.57
CA THR A 55 2.44 4.37 2.65
C THR A 55 2.72 5.51 3.61
N LEU A 56 1.96 6.60 3.46
CA LEU A 56 2.17 7.85 4.18
C LEU A 56 1.33 7.92 5.45
N GLN A 57 2.00 8.14 6.56
CA GLN A 57 1.44 8.01 7.90
C GLN A 57 1.45 9.37 8.62
N PRO A 58 0.27 9.97 8.94
CA PRO A 58 0.16 11.13 9.81
C PRO A 58 0.28 10.71 11.29
N THR A 59 1.43 10.11 11.65
CA THR A 59 1.68 9.50 12.96
C THR A 59 1.67 10.56 14.06
N ASP A 60 0.97 10.28 15.16
CA ASP A 60 0.82 11.13 16.32
C ASP A 60 0.08 12.46 16.06
N TRP A 61 -0.58 12.60 14.91
CA TRP A 61 -1.34 13.79 14.57
C TRP A 61 -2.80 13.69 15.03
N ASP A 62 -3.35 14.80 15.47
CA ASP A 62 -4.77 14.97 15.72
C ASP A 62 -5.49 15.30 14.41
N LEU A 63 -6.50 14.52 14.04
CA LEU A 63 -7.22 14.66 12.76
C LEU A 63 -7.94 16.01 12.63
N LYS A 64 -8.43 16.57 13.75
CA LYS A 64 -9.04 17.89 13.71
C LYS A 64 -7.99 18.97 13.46
N LEU A 65 -6.84 18.89 14.09
CA LEU A 65 -5.73 19.84 13.85
C LEU A 65 -5.22 19.73 12.41
N VAL A 66 -5.23 18.52 11.79
CA VAL A 66 -4.95 18.37 10.36
C VAL A 66 -5.94 19.17 9.54
N SER A 67 -7.25 18.98 9.78
CA SER A 67 -8.30 19.67 9.01
C SER A 67 -8.30 21.18 9.25
N ASP A 68 -7.85 21.64 10.41
CA ASP A 68 -7.73 23.07 10.77
C ASP A 68 -6.44 23.72 10.21
N GLY A 69 -5.57 22.95 9.52
CA GLY A 69 -4.34 23.44 8.87
C GLY A 69 -3.13 23.57 9.77
N TYR A 70 -3.16 23.02 10.98
CA TYR A 70 -2.04 23.14 11.94
C TYR A 70 -0.73 22.53 11.43
N TYR A 71 -0.83 21.49 10.58
CA TYR A 71 0.31 20.77 10.03
C TYR A 71 0.63 21.13 8.56
N ASP A 72 0.02 22.19 8.01
CA ASP A 72 0.14 22.52 6.58
C ASP A 72 1.57 22.71 6.12
N ASP A 73 2.41 23.39 6.92
CA ASP A 73 3.81 23.62 6.56
C ASP A 73 4.57 22.29 6.34
N LEU A 74 4.36 21.29 7.21
CA LEU A 74 4.99 19.97 7.09
C LEU A 74 4.42 19.19 5.89
N ILE A 75 3.11 19.27 5.68
CA ILE A 75 2.44 18.60 4.54
C ILE A 75 2.95 19.18 3.22
N ILE A 76 3.00 20.50 3.11
CA ILE A 76 3.47 21.22 1.91
C ILE A 76 4.95 20.93 1.64
N GLU A 77 5.79 20.95 2.68
CA GLU A 77 7.22 20.62 2.54
C GLU A 77 7.42 19.21 2.00
N TYR A 78 6.69 18.24 2.55
CA TYR A 78 6.73 16.85 2.09
C TYR A 78 6.35 16.72 0.61
N PHE A 79 5.22 17.29 0.18
CA PHE A 79 4.77 17.19 -1.19
C PHE A 79 5.65 17.96 -2.17
N LYS A 80 6.21 19.11 -1.79
CA LYS A 80 7.22 19.81 -2.60
C LYS A 80 8.45 18.94 -2.84
N LYS A 81 8.87 18.13 -1.87
CA LYS A 81 9.97 17.18 -2.03
C LYS A 81 9.65 16.13 -3.10
N LEU A 82 8.41 15.62 -3.15
CA LEU A 82 7.98 14.61 -4.14
C LEU A 82 7.82 15.17 -5.56
N SER A 83 7.67 16.47 -5.73
CA SER A 83 7.40 17.12 -7.02
C SER A 83 8.41 18.18 -7.39
N SER A 84 9.61 18.20 -6.77
CA SER A 84 10.65 19.18 -7.11
C SER A 84 11.21 18.93 -8.53
N ASP A 85 11.43 20.01 -9.29
CA ASP A 85 12.13 20.04 -10.59
C ASP A 85 11.86 18.84 -11.52
N ASN A 86 12.79 17.86 -11.55
CA ASN A 86 12.72 16.71 -12.46
C ASN A 86 11.66 15.65 -12.05
N ARG A 87 11.12 15.73 -10.83
CA ARG A 87 10.18 14.74 -10.26
C ARG A 87 8.74 14.99 -10.67
N ALA A 88 8.39 16.21 -11.05
CA ALA A 88 7.00 16.62 -11.31
C ALA A 88 6.26 15.80 -12.39
N ASN A 89 6.99 15.13 -13.27
CA ASN A 89 6.43 14.28 -14.33
C ASN A 89 6.50 12.77 -14.00
N THR A 90 7.04 12.40 -12.86
CA THR A 90 7.18 11.00 -12.44
C THR A 90 5.94 10.62 -11.61
N GLU A 91 5.11 9.73 -12.14
CA GLU A 91 3.94 9.20 -11.41
C GLU A 91 4.40 8.39 -10.20
N LEU A 92 3.70 8.60 -9.08
CA LEU A 92 3.90 7.82 -7.86
C LEU A 92 2.57 7.61 -7.13
N PHE A 93 2.52 6.56 -6.32
CA PHE A 93 1.36 6.24 -5.50
C PHE A 93 1.58 6.67 -4.06
N VAL A 94 0.58 7.28 -3.46
CA VAL A 94 0.52 7.55 -2.02
C VAL A 94 -0.70 6.86 -1.42
N ARG A 95 -0.43 5.88 -0.59
CA ARG A 95 -1.40 5.19 0.26
C ARG A 95 -1.47 5.94 1.59
N LEU A 96 -2.42 6.86 1.71
CA LEU A 96 -2.51 7.78 2.84
C LEU A 96 -3.33 7.17 3.99
N ALA A 97 -2.82 7.25 5.23
CA ALA A 97 -3.57 6.93 6.47
C ALA A 97 -4.42 5.66 6.33
N HIS A 98 -3.76 4.56 5.98
CA HIS A 98 -4.38 3.25 5.73
C HIS A 98 -5.00 2.62 6.99
N GLU A 99 -5.84 1.61 6.82
CA GLU A 99 -6.45 0.83 7.92
C GLU A 99 -7.20 1.69 8.95
N MET A 100 -7.85 2.73 8.49
CA MET A 100 -8.49 3.76 9.31
C MET A 100 -9.64 3.24 10.17
N GLU A 101 -10.27 2.15 9.76
CA GLU A 101 -11.41 1.53 10.43
C GLU A 101 -11.01 0.58 11.57
N MET A 102 -9.74 0.25 11.70
CA MET A 102 -9.23 -0.61 12.77
C MET A 102 -9.49 0.06 14.12
N ARG A 103 -10.43 -0.52 14.89
CA ARG A 103 -10.95 0.12 16.10
C ARG A 103 -9.92 0.16 17.22
N PRO A 104 -9.86 1.28 17.98
CA PRO A 104 -9.09 1.34 19.23
C PRO A 104 -9.45 0.28 20.27
N SER A 105 -10.67 -0.33 20.17
CA SER A 105 -11.12 -1.42 21.04
C SER A 105 -10.34 -2.73 20.86
N TYR A 106 -9.66 -2.93 19.75
CA TYR A 106 -8.64 -3.97 19.61
C TYR A 106 -7.33 -3.53 20.25
N LYS A 107 -7.31 -3.01 21.47
CA LYS A 107 -6.15 -2.72 22.35
C LYS A 107 -4.85 -2.20 21.66
N SER A 108 -4.91 -1.94 20.37
CA SER A 108 -3.84 -1.52 19.53
C SER A 108 -4.28 -0.29 18.76
N GLY A 109 -4.47 0.81 19.39
CA GLY A 109 -4.43 2.10 18.69
C GLY A 109 -3.03 2.24 18.07
N TRP A 110 -2.73 1.45 17.03
CA TRP A 110 -1.42 1.43 16.38
C TRP A 110 -1.16 2.75 15.68
N TYR A 111 -2.25 3.39 15.23
CA TYR A 111 -2.15 4.63 14.47
C TYR A 111 -3.09 5.69 15.03
N SER A 112 -2.62 6.92 15.12
CA SER A 112 -3.39 8.06 15.62
C SER A 112 -4.62 8.42 14.77
N TRP A 113 -4.64 8.02 13.50
CA TRP A 113 -5.76 8.27 12.58
C TRP A 113 -6.85 7.18 12.62
N GLN A 114 -6.63 6.08 13.32
CA GLN A 114 -7.65 5.06 13.54
C GLN A 114 -8.69 5.59 14.53
N THR A 115 -9.92 5.77 14.06
CA THR A 115 -10.96 6.42 14.83
C THR A 115 -12.35 5.90 14.47
N ASP A 116 -13.28 5.94 15.41
CA ASP A 116 -14.71 5.73 15.14
C ASP A 116 -15.39 6.97 14.52
N ASP A 117 -14.75 8.14 14.58
CA ASP A 117 -15.20 9.38 13.94
C ASP A 117 -14.75 9.43 12.48
N ALA A 118 -15.55 8.79 11.61
CA ALA A 118 -15.27 8.76 10.19
C ALA A 118 -15.25 10.17 9.55
N HIS A 119 -16.01 11.13 10.07
CA HIS A 119 -15.99 12.51 9.58
C HIS A 119 -14.66 13.20 9.85
N ALA A 120 -14.08 13.01 11.04
CA ALA A 120 -12.76 13.55 11.33
C ALA A 120 -11.69 12.97 10.39
N TYR A 121 -11.74 11.65 10.14
CA TYR A 121 -10.84 11.00 9.19
C TYR A 121 -11.01 11.55 7.77
N VAL A 122 -12.24 11.59 7.25
CA VAL A 122 -12.53 12.07 5.88
C VAL A 122 -12.09 13.52 5.71
N ASN A 123 -12.37 14.40 6.67
CA ASN A 123 -11.97 15.79 6.59
C ASN A 123 -10.43 15.95 6.56
N ALA A 124 -9.71 15.20 7.39
CA ALA A 124 -8.25 15.21 7.39
C ALA A 124 -7.67 14.66 6.08
N TRP A 125 -8.23 13.56 5.56
CA TRP A 125 -7.86 12.99 4.26
C TRP A 125 -8.01 14.01 3.14
N VAL A 126 -9.20 14.59 3.01
CA VAL A 126 -9.52 15.60 1.97
C VAL A 126 -8.58 16.79 2.05
N HIS A 127 -8.30 17.28 3.27
CA HIS A 127 -7.37 18.39 3.48
C HIS A 127 -5.96 18.08 2.96
N ILE A 128 -5.41 16.90 3.34
CA ILE A 128 -4.08 16.45 2.89
C ILE A 128 -4.05 16.27 1.36
N VAL A 129 -5.08 15.64 0.77
CA VAL A 129 -5.16 15.42 -0.68
C VAL A 129 -5.23 16.73 -1.44
N ASN A 130 -5.96 17.74 -0.95
CA ASN A 130 -6.03 19.06 -1.60
C ASN A 130 -4.66 19.74 -1.62
N LEU A 131 -3.92 19.72 -0.51
CA LEU A 131 -2.54 20.23 -0.48
C LEU A 131 -1.61 19.40 -1.38
N GLY A 132 -1.75 18.08 -1.33
CA GLY A 132 -0.96 17.20 -2.20
C GLY A 132 -1.19 17.49 -3.69
N ARG A 133 -2.42 17.72 -4.13
CA ARG A 133 -2.72 18.09 -5.52
C ARG A 133 -2.18 19.44 -5.94
N GLU A 134 -2.12 20.39 -5.01
CA GLU A 134 -1.55 21.70 -5.27
C GLU A 134 -0.02 21.64 -5.42
N TYR A 135 0.67 20.87 -4.54
CA TYR A 135 2.13 20.90 -4.45
C TYR A 135 2.83 19.69 -5.09
N ALA A 136 2.10 18.59 -5.34
CA ALA A 136 2.61 17.38 -6.00
C ALA A 136 1.51 16.75 -6.91
N PRO A 137 1.18 17.39 -8.04
CA PRO A 137 0.11 16.93 -8.94
C PRO A 137 0.40 15.57 -9.61
N ASN A 138 1.63 15.08 -9.52
CA ASN A 138 2.06 13.77 -10.00
C ASN A 138 1.67 12.61 -9.07
N VAL A 139 1.18 12.90 -7.86
CA VAL A 139 0.73 11.88 -6.89
C VAL A 139 -0.60 11.26 -7.32
N LYS A 140 -0.66 9.93 -7.25
CA LYS A 140 -1.87 9.11 -7.35
C LYS A 140 -2.29 8.60 -5.97
N TRP A 141 -3.54 8.83 -5.62
CA TRP A 141 -4.06 8.62 -4.27
C TRP A 141 -4.71 7.24 -4.13
N VAL A 142 -4.21 6.45 -3.18
CA VAL A 142 -4.71 5.11 -2.86
C VAL A 142 -5.42 5.14 -1.52
N TRP A 143 -6.73 4.89 -1.52
CA TRP A 143 -7.51 4.67 -0.32
C TRP A 143 -7.53 3.16 0.01
N SER A 144 -7.12 2.78 1.22
CA SER A 144 -6.86 1.39 1.56
C SER A 144 -7.24 1.07 3.02
N PRO A 145 -8.46 0.61 3.28
CA PRO A 145 -8.81 0.02 4.55
C PRO A 145 -8.10 -1.33 4.77
N ASN A 146 -8.17 -1.84 6.01
CA ASN A 146 -7.76 -3.21 6.31
C ASN A 146 -8.75 -4.22 5.72
N ARG A 147 -10.06 -3.91 5.84
CA ARG A 147 -11.14 -4.72 5.28
C ARG A 147 -12.10 -3.87 4.46
N ALA A 148 -12.73 -4.46 3.46
CA ALA A 148 -13.86 -3.85 2.76
C ALA A 148 -15.16 -4.50 3.22
N ASP A 149 -16.02 -3.72 3.87
CA ASP A 149 -17.34 -4.14 4.35
C ASP A 149 -18.27 -2.91 4.45
N GLU A 150 -19.49 -3.10 4.90
CA GLU A 150 -20.46 -2.01 5.08
C GLU A 150 -19.94 -0.94 6.06
N TYR A 151 -19.21 -1.34 7.09
CA TYR A 151 -18.69 -0.41 8.10
C TYR A 151 -17.63 0.53 7.55
N THR A 152 -16.79 0.07 6.65
CA THR A 152 -15.70 0.87 6.07
C THR A 152 -16.18 1.93 5.08
N THR A 153 -17.38 1.77 4.52
CA THR A 153 -17.91 2.72 3.52
C THR A 153 -18.00 4.15 4.03
N LYS A 154 -18.22 4.36 5.32
CA LYS A 154 -18.31 5.69 5.94
C LYS A 154 -17.00 6.48 5.96
N TYR A 155 -15.85 5.78 5.77
CA TYR A 155 -14.52 6.41 5.71
C TYR A 155 -14.10 6.78 4.28
N TYR A 156 -14.91 6.44 3.29
CA TYR A 156 -14.56 6.78 1.91
C TYR A 156 -14.67 8.27 1.65
N PRO A 157 -13.58 8.95 1.22
CA PRO A 157 -13.56 10.41 1.13
C PRO A 157 -14.27 10.98 -0.09
N GLY A 158 -14.70 10.13 -1.02
CA GLY A 158 -15.36 10.51 -2.27
C GLY A 158 -14.50 10.27 -3.51
N ASP A 159 -15.19 10.05 -4.63
CA ASP A 159 -14.56 9.66 -5.91
C ASP A 159 -13.57 10.70 -6.44
N GLU A 160 -13.81 11.96 -6.15
CA GLU A 160 -12.93 13.05 -6.57
C GLU A 160 -11.59 13.08 -5.82
N TYR A 161 -11.48 12.42 -4.68
CA TYR A 161 -10.23 12.42 -3.88
C TYR A 161 -9.44 11.12 -3.99
N VAL A 162 -9.99 10.09 -4.63
CA VAL A 162 -9.40 8.75 -4.71
C VAL A 162 -9.15 8.36 -6.16
N ASP A 163 -7.92 8.01 -6.49
CA ASP A 163 -7.57 7.48 -7.81
C ASP A 163 -7.67 5.96 -7.84
N TYR A 164 -7.27 5.29 -6.76
CA TYR A 164 -7.22 3.83 -6.61
C TYR A 164 -7.77 3.39 -5.26
N VAL A 165 -8.37 2.21 -5.22
CA VAL A 165 -8.74 1.55 -3.96
C VAL A 165 -7.88 0.31 -3.74
N GLY A 166 -7.68 -0.07 -2.49
CA GLY A 166 -6.91 -1.26 -2.13
C GLY A 166 -7.28 -1.78 -0.76
N LEU A 167 -6.57 -2.79 -0.31
CA LEU A 167 -6.71 -3.39 1.02
C LEU A 167 -5.34 -3.74 1.60
N THR A 168 -5.29 -3.94 2.92
CA THR A 168 -4.28 -4.73 3.59
C THR A 168 -4.76 -6.18 3.68
N LEU A 169 -4.05 -7.11 3.05
CA LEU A 169 -4.39 -8.53 3.01
C LEU A 169 -3.27 -9.36 3.64
N ASN A 170 -2.98 -9.07 4.91
CA ASN A 170 -2.00 -9.80 5.70
C ASN A 170 -2.69 -10.94 6.45
N ASN A 171 -2.55 -12.18 5.95
CA ASN A 171 -3.05 -13.35 6.66
C ASN A 171 -2.19 -13.63 7.89
N THR A 172 -2.80 -13.54 9.06
CA THR A 172 -2.10 -13.66 10.35
C THR A 172 -2.40 -14.96 11.09
N LEU A 173 -3.21 -15.85 10.50
CA LEU A 173 -3.84 -16.97 11.21
C LEU A 173 -3.24 -18.33 10.87
N ASP A 174 -2.25 -18.44 9.97
CA ASP A 174 -1.76 -19.74 9.47
C ASP A 174 -2.90 -20.65 8.99
N SER A 175 -3.89 -20.04 8.30
CA SER A 175 -5.17 -20.70 7.96
C SER A 175 -5.07 -21.66 6.78
N ARG A 176 -3.97 -21.64 6.03
CA ARG A 176 -3.76 -22.36 4.78
C ARG A 176 -4.81 -22.03 3.69
N GLU A 177 -5.47 -20.89 3.80
CA GLU A 177 -6.35 -20.41 2.76
C GLU A 177 -5.53 -19.90 1.57
N SER A 178 -6.05 -20.08 0.35
CA SER A 178 -5.50 -19.40 -0.81
C SER A 178 -5.80 -17.91 -0.73
N PHE A 179 -5.04 -17.10 -1.49
CA PHE A 179 -5.32 -15.67 -1.59
C PHE A 179 -6.77 -15.38 -1.99
N GLN A 180 -7.33 -16.12 -2.96
CA GLN A 180 -8.72 -15.95 -3.37
C GLN A 180 -9.69 -16.18 -2.21
N GLN A 181 -9.53 -17.26 -1.47
CA GLN A 181 -10.40 -17.55 -0.32
C GLN A 181 -10.33 -16.44 0.73
N PHE A 182 -9.11 -15.97 1.03
CA PHE A 182 -8.90 -14.90 1.99
C PHE A 182 -9.48 -13.56 1.52
N TYR A 183 -9.27 -13.18 0.27
CA TYR A 183 -9.75 -11.92 -0.30
C TYR A 183 -11.27 -11.90 -0.48
N GLU A 184 -11.88 -13.01 -0.96
CA GLU A 184 -13.32 -13.07 -1.22
C GLU A 184 -14.15 -13.34 0.05
N ASN A 185 -13.48 -13.61 1.19
CA ASN A 185 -14.14 -13.87 2.46
C ASN A 185 -15.05 -12.70 2.85
N GLU A 186 -16.24 -13.03 3.38
CA GLU A 186 -17.25 -12.08 3.84
C GLU A 186 -17.64 -10.99 2.80
N GLY A 187 -17.45 -11.27 1.51
CA GLY A 187 -17.86 -10.38 0.43
C GLY A 187 -16.93 -9.17 0.23
N GLN A 188 -15.74 -9.19 0.76
CA GLN A 188 -14.77 -8.05 0.63
C GLN A 188 -14.58 -7.60 -0.82
N ARG A 189 -14.52 -8.55 -1.74
CA ARG A 189 -14.38 -8.26 -3.16
C ARG A 189 -15.52 -7.38 -3.68
N ASP A 190 -16.77 -7.74 -3.38
CA ASP A 190 -17.94 -7.01 -3.87
C ASP A 190 -17.99 -5.58 -3.32
N TYR A 191 -17.65 -5.41 -2.03
CA TYR A 191 -17.55 -4.09 -1.41
C TYR A 191 -16.44 -3.23 -2.05
N LEU A 192 -15.27 -3.80 -2.31
CA LEU A 192 -14.17 -3.06 -2.91
C LEU A 192 -14.47 -2.70 -4.37
N GLU A 193 -15.04 -3.62 -5.14
CA GLU A 193 -15.43 -3.40 -6.53
C GLU A 193 -16.55 -2.36 -6.69
N ALA A 194 -17.39 -2.17 -5.67
CA ALA A 194 -18.50 -1.20 -5.69
C ALA A 194 -18.02 0.25 -5.83
N TYR A 195 -16.79 0.57 -5.44
CA TYR A 195 -16.20 1.91 -5.67
C TYR A 195 -15.90 2.20 -7.14
N ASN A 196 -15.90 1.20 -8.01
CA ASN A 196 -15.64 1.34 -9.45
C ASN A 196 -14.32 2.07 -9.77
N LYS A 197 -13.29 1.83 -8.96
CA LYS A 197 -11.92 2.32 -9.13
C LYS A 197 -11.00 1.15 -9.47
N PRO A 198 -9.88 1.39 -10.18
CA PRO A 198 -8.85 0.37 -10.32
C PRO A 198 -8.30 -0.01 -8.95
N ILE A 199 -7.96 -1.30 -8.79
CA ILE A 199 -7.51 -1.85 -7.51
C ILE A 199 -5.98 -1.97 -7.52
N ILE A 200 -5.35 -1.49 -6.43
CA ILE A 200 -3.96 -1.76 -6.11
C ILE A 200 -3.85 -2.19 -4.64
N PHE A 201 -3.57 -3.47 -4.40
CA PHE A 201 -3.45 -3.96 -3.03
C PHE A 201 -2.19 -3.42 -2.36
N GLY A 202 -2.39 -2.69 -1.26
CA GLY A 202 -1.32 -1.96 -0.58
C GLY A 202 -0.40 -2.82 0.27
N GLU A 203 -0.88 -3.95 0.76
CA GLU A 203 -0.08 -4.95 1.48
C GLU A 203 -0.67 -6.34 1.29
N ILE A 204 0.19 -7.30 0.95
CA ILE A 204 -0.14 -8.73 0.92
C ILE A 204 0.95 -9.48 1.68
N ALA A 205 0.57 -10.32 2.64
CA ALA A 205 1.48 -11.18 3.37
C ALA A 205 0.79 -12.43 3.90
N GLU A 206 1.58 -13.48 4.11
CA GLU A 206 1.17 -14.71 4.78
C GLU A 206 2.10 -14.98 5.96
N HIS A 207 1.51 -15.16 7.14
CA HIS A 207 2.23 -15.64 8.30
C HIS A 207 2.05 -17.14 8.46
N SER A 208 3.16 -17.88 8.34
CA SER A 208 3.23 -19.27 8.72
C SER A 208 4.64 -19.62 9.20
N THR A 209 4.74 -20.60 10.07
CA THR A 209 6.03 -21.22 10.44
C THR A 209 6.51 -22.23 9.40
N SER A 210 5.69 -22.57 8.39
CA SER A 210 6.05 -23.45 7.28
C SER A 210 6.34 -22.62 6.03
N ASP A 211 7.54 -22.77 5.51
CA ASP A 211 7.94 -22.13 4.26
C ASP A 211 7.12 -22.66 3.07
N GLU A 212 6.71 -23.92 3.08
CA GLU A 212 5.85 -24.51 2.06
C GLU A 212 4.47 -23.80 2.03
N VAL A 213 3.87 -23.56 3.20
CA VAL A 213 2.57 -22.85 3.30
C VAL A 213 2.70 -21.42 2.77
N ARG A 214 3.76 -20.72 3.17
CA ARG A 214 4.05 -19.36 2.68
C ARG A 214 4.28 -19.34 1.17
N ASN A 215 4.99 -20.34 0.66
CA ASN A 215 5.26 -20.50 -0.76
C ASN A 215 3.97 -20.76 -1.57
N GLU A 216 3.13 -21.68 -1.12
CA GLU A 216 1.82 -21.96 -1.73
C GLU A 216 0.91 -20.73 -1.75
N TYR A 217 0.95 -19.92 -0.68
CA TYR A 217 0.18 -18.68 -0.63
C TYR A 217 0.67 -17.67 -1.68
N ILE A 218 1.98 -17.42 -1.78
CA ILE A 218 2.54 -16.52 -2.81
C ILE A 218 2.18 -16.99 -4.22
N GLN A 219 2.27 -18.29 -4.50
CA GLN A 219 1.82 -18.83 -5.78
C GLN A 219 0.34 -18.51 -6.03
N SER A 220 -0.52 -18.71 -5.03
CA SER A 220 -1.95 -18.44 -5.16
C SER A 220 -2.29 -16.96 -5.38
N VAL A 221 -1.46 -16.03 -4.89
CA VAL A 221 -1.57 -14.59 -5.18
C VAL A 221 -1.40 -14.34 -6.68
N PHE A 222 -0.33 -14.86 -7.27
CA PHE A 222 -0.05 -14.69 -8.69
C PHE A 222 -1.10 -15.37 -9.57
N ASP A 223 -1.53 -16.60 -9.22
CA ASP A 223 -2.55 -17.35 -9.95
C ASP A 223 -3.86 -16.57 -10.03
N TYR A 224 -4.29 -15.98 -8.93
CA TYR A 224 -5.52 -15.21 -8.88
C TYR A 224 -5.38 -13.82 -9.51
N LEU A 225 -4.40 -13.03 -9.06
CA LEU A 225 -4.23 -11.64 -9.50
C LEU A 225 -3.72 -11.54 -10.94
N GLY A 226 -3.05 -12.56 -11.44
CA GLY A 226 -2.66 -12.66 -12.85
C GLY A 226 -3.83 -12.63 -13.83
N THR A 227 -5.01 -13.06 -13.39
CA THR A 227 -6.25 -13.12 -14.19
C THR A 227 -7.33 -12.14 -13.76
N TYR A 228 -7.09 -11.34 -12.71
CA TYR A 228 -8.07 -10.42 -12.15
C TYR A 228 -7.91 -9.02 -12.75
N ASP A 229 -8.65 -8.74 -13.80
CA ASP A 229 -8.49 -7.53 -14.63
C ASP A 229 -8.71 -6.19 -13.90
N LYS A 230 -9.47 -6.18 -12.80
CA LYS A 230 -9.67 -4.97 -11.99
C LYS A 230 -8.46 -4.61 -11.14
N CYS A 231 -7.60 -5.57 -10.83
CA CYS A 231 -6.35 -5.36 -10.11
C CYS A 231 -5.24 -4.98 -11.09
N ILE A 232 -4.75 -3.77 -10.95
CA ILE A 232 -3.63 -3.26 -11.75
C ILE A 232 -2.28 -3.42 -11.05
N GLY A 233 -2.28 -3.76 -9.77
CA GLY A 233 -1.04 -3.94 -9.02
C GLY A 233 -1.23 -4.43 -7.61
N PHE A 234 -0.16 -4.95 -7.03
CA PHE A 234 -0.12 -5.37 -5.64
C PHE A 234 1.29 -5.31 -5.08
N ILE A 235 1.35 -5.14 -3.77
CA ILE A 235 2.57 -4.91 -3.02
C ILE A 235 2.70 -5.96 -1.93
N PHE A 236 3.80 -6.71 -1.93
CA PHE A 236 4.10 -7.65 -0.86
C PHE A 236 4.76 -6.95 0.33
N LEU A 237 4.31 -7.29 1.53
CA LEU A 237 5.01 -6.94 2.76
C LEU A 237 6.16 -7.93 2.97
N ASN A 238 7.41 -7.45 2.91
CA ASN A 238 8.62 -8.24 3.11
C ASN A 238 9.34 -7.80 4.39
N GLN A 239 8.62 -7.83 5.49
CA GLN A 239 9.12 -7.34 6.77
C GLN A 239 8.53 -8.14 7.91
N ASP A 240 9.38 -8.73 8.74
CA ASP A 240 8.92 -9.37 9.97
C ASP A 240 8.43 -8.32 10.97
N ILE A 241 7.25 -8.56 11.51
CA ILE A 241 6.67 -7.72 12.54
C ILE A 241 6.77 -8.46 13.87
N GLU A 242 7.69 -8.03 14.71
CA GLU A 242 8.03 -8.64 15.98
C GLU A 242 8.42 -10.14 15.85
N SER A 243 8.73 -10.81 16.93
CA SER A 243 9.09 -12.24 16.95
C SER A 243 7.92 -13.18 16.59
N ALA A 244 6.72 -12.65 16.40
CA ALA A 244 5.49 -13.41 16.25
C ALA A 244 4.96 -13.50 14.82
N ARG A 245 5.43 -12.68 13.87
CA ARG A 245 4.88 -12.62 12.50
C ARG A 245 5.99 -12.57 11.48
N GLN A 246 6.21 -13.70 10.81
CA GLN A 246 7.24 -13.88 9.80
C GLN A 246 6.65 -13.64 8.41
N TYR A 247 6.82 -12.43 7.88
CA TYR A 247 6.37 -12.05 6.55
C TYR A 247 7.53 -11.88 5.56
N LYS A 248 8.77 -11.81 6.06
CA LYS A 248 9.94 -11.65 5.20
C LYS A 248 10.17 -12.93 4.41
N PHE A 249 10.06 -12.82 3.09
CA PHE A 249 10.20 -13.96 2.18
C PHE A 249 11.54 -13.98 1.44
N THR A 250 12.22 -12.84 1.35
CA THR A 250 13.50 -12.74 0.63
C THR A 250 14.65 -13.51 1.29
N ASP A 251 14.50 -13.94 2.54
CA ASP A 251 15.48 -14.75 3.26
C ASP A 251 15.26 -16.27 3.06
N CYS A 252 14.22 -16.69 2.34
CA CYS A 252 13.90 -18.08 2.03
C CYS A 252 14.01 -18.32 0.53
N GLU A 253 15.00 -19.13 0.10
CA GLU A 253 15.28 -19.42 -1.31
C GLU A 253 14.05 -19.99 -2.05
N LEU A 254 13.35 -20.96 -1.43
CA LEU A 254 12.14 -21.57 -2.01
C LEU A 254 11.08 -20.51 -2.37
N ILE A 255 10.81 -19.59 -1.44
CA ILE A 255 9.76 -18.58 -1.61
C ILE A 255 10.21 -17.49 -2.58
N LEU A 256 11.48 -17.09 -2.50
CA LEU A 256 12.08 -16.10 -3.38
C LEU A 256 12.08 -16.58 -4.85
N ASP A 257 12.44 -17.83 -5.09
CA ASP A 257 12.44 -18.42 -6.42
C ASP A 257 11.02 -18.43 -7.02
N THR A 258 10.02 -18.88 -6.25
CA THR A 258 8.61 -18.84 -6.69
C THR A 258 8.16 -17.42 -6.97
N PHE A 259 8.53 -16.45 -6.14
CA PHE A 259 8.22 -15.04 -6.38
C PHE A 259 8.84 -14.55 -7.70
N ILE A 260 10.13 -14.78 -7.91
CA ILE A 260 10.87 -14.31 -9.09
C ILE A 260 10.33 -14.92 -10.39
N GLU A 261 10.01 -16.23 -10.38
CA GLU A 261 9.45 -16.92 -11.54
C GLU A 261 8.11 -16.32 -11.97
N ASN A 262 7.19 -16.08 -11.01
CA ASN A 262 5.86 -15.53 -11.30
C ASN A 262 5.87 -14.02 -11.57
N ALA A 263 6.77 -13.28 -10.95
CA ALA A 263 6.86 -11.83 -11.05
C ALA A 263 7.12 -11.36 -12.49
N ARG A 264 8.00 -12.02 -13.21
CA ARG A 264 8.33 -11.69 -14.60
C ARG A 264 7.13 -11.84 -15.51
N ASP A 265 6.40 -12.94 -15.37
CA ASP A 265 5.22 -13.22 -16.18
C ASP A 265 4.12 -12.20 -15.88
N TYR A 266 3.92 -11.84 -14.61
CA TYR A 266 2.92 -10.86 -14.20
C TYR A 266 3.19 -9.46 -14.77
N ILE A 267 4.43 -8.96 -14.69
CA ILE A 267 4.80 -7.62 -15.18
C ILE A 267 4.73 -7.55 -16.70
N CYS A 268 5.10 -8.63 -17.39
CA CYS A 268 5.13 -8.70 -18.85
C CYS A 268 3.76 -9.05 -19.48
N ALA A 269 2.80 -9.51 -18.70
CA ALA A 269 1.45 -9.81 -19.19
C ALA A 269 0.75 -8.50 -19.61
N LYS A 270 0.32 -8.46 -20.88
CA LYS A 270 -0.39 -7.32 -21.48
C LYS A 270 -1.89 -7.44 -21.28
#